data_a74cf1c32365ed12d3adc8e446f2f36d
#
_entry.id   a74cf1c32365ed12d3adc8e446f2f36d
#
_cell.length_a   1.000
_cell.length_b   1.000
_cell.length_c   1.000
_cell.angle_alpha   90.00
_cell.angle_beta   90.00
_cell.angle_gamma   90.00
#
_symmetry.space_group_name_H-M   'P 1'
#
loop_
_entity.id
_entity.type
_entity.pdbx_description
1 polymer ?
#
loop_
_entity_poly.entity_id
_entity_poly.type
_entity_poly.pdbx_seq_one_letter_code
_entity_poly.pdbx_strand_id
1 'polypeptide(L)' 'MALADLTDFELRLLKWISASDFIGVQWSTVRAAEAFKVDEKDVYEALASLTFKARDNIQIFYDGGAIRIVADY' A
#
# COMPACT_ATOMS: atom_id res chain seq x y z
N MET A 1 -4.55 16.15 -9.33
CA MET A 1 -4.94 15.05 -8.42
C MET A 1 -3.78 14.09 -8.25
N ALA A 2 -3.51 13.72 -7.02
CA ALA A 2 -2.40 12.83 -6.71
C ALA A 2 -2.51 11.47 -7.42
N LEU A 3 -3.73 10.96 -7.59
CA LEU A 3 -3.94 9.65 -8.23
C LEU A 3 -3.49 9.62 -9.69
N ALA A 4 -3.50 10.77 -10.36
CA ALA A 4 -3.06 10.84 -11.76
C ALA A 4 -1.54 10.70 -11.91
N ASP A 5 -0.80 10.89 -10.81
CA ASP A 5 0.66 10.80 -10.81
C ASP A 5 1.18 9.41 -10.47
N LEU A 6 0.29 8.45 -10.21
CA LEU A 6 0.69 7.10 -9.84
C LEU A 6 1.06 6.28 -11.06
N THR A 7 2.08 5.43 -10.89
CA THR A 7 2.39 4.44 -11.91
C THR A 7 1.31 3.34 -11.89
N ASP A 8 1.30 2.50 -12.93
CA ASP A 8 0.35 1.38 -12.99
C ASP A 8 0.47 0.48 -11.76
N PHE A 9 1.68 0.18 -11.33
CA PHE A 9 1.91 -0.67 -10.18
C PHE A 9 1.42 0.00 -8.89
N GLU A 10 1.73 1.28 -8.71
CA GLU A 10 1.28 2.03 -7.55
C GLU A 10 -0.25 2.07 -7.48
N LEU A 11 -0.89 2.28 -8.61
CA LEU A 11 -2.35 2.32 -8.67
C LEU A 11 -2.96 0.95 -8.35
N ARG A 12 -2.38 -0.11 -8.89
CA ARG A 12 -2.83 -1.47 -8.61
C ARG A 12 -2.66 -1.81 -7.13
N LEU A 13 -1.54 -1.41 -6.55
CA LEU A 13 -1.28 -1.65 -5.13
C LEU A 13 -2.28 -0.91 -4.27
N LEU A 14 -2.56 0.36 -4.59
CA LEU A 14 -3.54 1.15 -3.85
C LEU A 14 -4.93 0.50 -3.92
N LYS A 15 -5.35 0.07 -5.10
CA LYS A 15 -6.63 -0.61 -5.28
C LYS A 15 -6.69 -1.90 -4.49
N TRP A 16 -5.61 -2.68 -4.51
CA TRP A 16 -5.55 -3.95 -3.80
C TRP A 16 -5.66 -3.73 -2.29
N ILE A 17 -4.96 -2.73 -1.77
CA ILE A 17 -5.02 -2.40 -0.36
C ILE A 17 -6.42 -1.92 0.03
N SER A 18 -7.04 -1.08 -0.79
CA SER A 18 -8.36 -0.54 -0.49
C SER A 18 -9.44 -1.63 -0.51
N ALA A 19 -9.26 -2.66 -1.33
CA ALA A 19 -10.18 -3.79 -1.41
C ALA A 19 -9.95 -4.82 -0.31
N SER A 20 -8.83 -4.71 0.40
CA SER A 20 -8.46 -5.64 1.47
C SER A 20 -8.63 -4.96 2.83
N ASP A 21 -8.67 -5.77 3.89
CA ASP A 21 -8.80 -5.24 5.24
C ASP A 21 -7.48 -5.36 5.98
N PHE A 22 -6.62 -4.33 5.86
CA PHE A 22 -5.36 -4.29 6.58
C PHE A 22 -5.46 -3.51 7.89
N ILE A 23 -6.69 -3.20 8.33
CA ILE A 23 -6.95 -2.74 9.68
C ILE A 23 -7.10 -3.95 10.59
N GLY A 24 -7.92 -4.91 10.19
CA GLY A 24 -8.13 -6.14 10.93
C GLY A 24 -7.02 -7.15 10.74
N VAL A 25 -6.32 -7.09 9.60
CA VAL A 25 -5.23 -8.00 9.26
C VAL A 25 -3.94 -7.21 9.15
N GLN A 26 -2.90 -7.69 9.80
CA GLN A 26 -1.59 -7.04 9.74
C GLN A 26 -1.06 -7.01 8.31
N TRP A 27 -0.50 -5.87 7.90
CA TRP A 27 0.15 -5.72 6.62
C TRP A 27 1.36 -6.65 6.52
N SER A 28 1.53 -7.26 5.36
CA SER A 28 2.71 -8.08 5.07
C SER A 28 3.26 -7.70 3.70
N THR A 29 4.48 -7.16 3.67
CA THR A 29 5.18 -6.83 2.43
C THR A 29 5.48 -8.07 1.60
N VAL A 30 5.80 -9.17 2.26
CA VAL A 30 6.07 -10.44 1.60
C VAL A 30 4.83 -10.91 0.84
N ARG A 31 3.67 -10.85 1.46
CA ARG A 31 2.41 -11.27 0.81
C ARG A 31 2.06 -10.38 -0.37
N ALA A 32 2.28 -9.08 -0.22
CA ALA A 32 2.04 -8.14 -1.31
C ALA A 32 3.00 -8.42 -2.48
N ALA A 33 4.27 -8.66 -2.18
CA ALA A 33 5.25 -8.97 -3.22
C ALA A 33 4.87 -10.25 -3.96
N GLU A 34 4.42 -11.27 -3.25
CA GLU A 34 3.95 -12.51 -3.86
C GLU A 34 2.70 -12.30 -4.72
N ALA A 35 1.76 -11.48 -4.22
CA ALA A 35 0.52 -11.22 -4.94
C ALA A 35 0.77 -10.50 -6.26
N PHE A 36 1.75 -9.62 -6.31
CA PHE A 36 2.09 -8.86 -7.52
C PHE A 36 3.25 -9.47 -8.29
N LYS A 37 3.88 -10.52 -7.76
CA LYS A 37 5.02 -11.21 -8.39
C LYS A 37 6.19 -10.25 -8.62
N VAL A 38 6.51 -9.48 -7.61
CA VAL A 38 7.61 -8.51 -7.61
C VAL A 38 8.45 -8.72 -6.36
N ASP A 39 9.58 -8.02 -6.26
CA ASP A 39 10.42 -8.05 -5.06
C ASP A 39 9.81 -7.20 -3.95
N GLU A 40 10.14 -7.54 -2.70
CA GLU A 40 9.69 -6.75 -1.55
C GLU A 40 10.15 -5.30 -1.66
N LYS A 41 11.34 -5.09 -2.21
CA LYS A 41 11.88 -3.75 -2.43
C LYS A 41 10.94 -2.91 -3.28
N ASP A 42 10.39 -3.51 -4.34
CA ASP A 42 9.46 -2.80 -5.22
C ASP A 42 8.19 -2.40 -4.47
N VAL A 43 7.71 -3.26 -3.58
CA VAL A 43 6.54 -2.95 -2.76
C VAL A 43 6.86 -1.81 -1.79
N TYR A 44 8.02 -1.84 -1.14
CA TYR A 44 8.43 -0.75 -0.25
C TYR A 44 8.51 0.58 -0.98
N GLU A 45 9.11 0.59 -2.16
CA GLU A 45 9.23 1.81 -2.95
C GLU A 45 7.86 2.33 -3.38
N ALA A 46 6.96 1.43 -3.77
CA ALA A 46 5.60 1.80 -4.16
C ALA A 46 4.83 2.37 -2.97
N LEU A 47 4.95 1.76 -1.79
CA LEU A 47 4.30 2.26 -0.59
C LEU A 47 4.82 3.65 -0.22
N ALA A 48 6.13 3.85 -0.29
CA ALA A 48 6.71 5.15 0.00
C ALA A 48 6.19 6.21 -0.98
N SER A 49 6.10 5.86 -2.26
CA SER A 49 5.52 6.75 -3.26
C SER A 49 4.05 7.05 -2.98
N LEU A 50 3.27 6.03 -2.61
CA LEU A 50 1.85 6.21 -2.30
C LEU A 50 1.65 7.13 -1.10
N THR A 51 2.45 6.98 -0.06
CA THR A 51 2.34 7.84 1.13
C THR A 51 2.71 9.27 0.81
N PHE A 52 3.46 9.51 -0.24
CA PHE A 52 3.83 10.84 -0.69
C PHE A 52 2.83 11.38 -1.72
N LYS A 53 2.53 10.60 -2.76
CA LYS A 53 1.71 11.06 -3.89
C LYS A 53 0.21 11.01 -3.58
N ALA A 54 -0.23 10.03 -2.81
CA ALA A 54 -1.63 9.80 -2.53
C ALA A 54 -1.90 9.77 -1.02
N ARG A 55 -1.27 10.65 -0.28
CA ARG A 55 -1.33 10.65 1.19
C ARG A 55 -2.74 10.89 1.74
N ASP A 56 -3.63 11.48 0.95
CA ASP A 56 -5.02 11.67 1.36
C ASP A 56 -5.83 10.38 1.17
N ASN A 57 -5.26 9.40 0.46
CA ASN A 57 -5.93 8.16 0.13
C ASN A 57 -5.35 6.96 0.87
N ILE A 58 -4.24 7.12 1.59
CA ILE A 58 -3.59 6.03 2.31
C ILE A 58 -3.03 6.52 3.63
N GLN A 59 -3.21 5.72 4.67
CA GLN A 59 -2.67 6.00 6.00
C GLN A 59 -2.05 4.73 6.54
N ILE A 60 -0.87 4.86 7.14
CA ILE A 60 -0.14 3.75 7.72
C ILE A 60 -0.03 3.98 9.22
N PHE A 61 -0.41 2.98 10.00
CA PHE A 61 -0.37 3.03 11.46
C PHE A 61 0.56 1.95 12.00
N TYR A 62 1.24 2.27 13.08
CA TYR A 62 2.07 1.32 13.82
C TYR A 62 1.35 1.01 15.12
N ASP A 63 1.04 -0.27 15.33
CA ASP A 63 0.27 -0.73 16.48
C ASP A 63 0.97 -1.94 17.10
N GLY A 64 1.70 -1.71 18.19
CA GLY A 64 2.36 -2.78 18.91
C GLY A 64 3.36 -3.58 18.08
N GLY A 65 4.05 -2.93 17.14
CA GLY A 65 4.99 -3.59 16.25
C GLY A 65 4.37 -4.12 14.96
N ALA A 66 3.05 -4.06 14.85
CA ALA A 66 2.34 -4.44 13.64
C ALA A 66 2.09 -3.20 12.77
N ILE A 67 2.05 -3.39 11.46
CA ILE A 67 1.70 -2.33 10.54
C ILE A 67 0.26 -2.52 10.09
N ARG A 68 -0.53 -1.44 10.20
CA ARG A 68 -1.91 -1.39 9.75
C ARG A 68 -2.02 -0.35 8.66
N ILE A 69 -2.73 -0.65 7.60
CA ILE A 69 -2.87 0.27 6.48
C ILE A 69 -4.34 0.46 6.15
N VAL A 70 -4.72 1.73 6.00
CA VAL A 70 -6.05 2.13 5.52
C VAL A 70 -5.86 2.79 4.17
N ALA A 71 -6.57 2.33 3.18
CA ALA A 71 -6.54 2.94 1.85
C ALA A 71 -7.96 3.18 1.37
N ASP A 72 -8.14 4.33 0.75
CA ASP A 72 -9.43 4.73 0.17
C ASP A 72 -9.17 5.11 -1.29
N TYR A 73 -9.63 4.25 -2.18
CA TYR A 73 -9.44 4.45 -3.62
C TYR A 73 -10.61 5.20 -4.25
#